data_32ecbb2160852c41a9396dcdac25688b
#
_entry.id   32ecbb2160852c41a9396dcdac25688b
#
_cell.length_a   1.000
_cell.length_b   1.000
_cell.length_c   1.000
_cell.angle_alpha   90.00
_cell.angle_beta   90.00
_cell.angle_gamma   90.00
#
_symmetry.space_group_name_H-M   'P 1'
#
loop_
_entity.id
_entity.type
_entity.pdbx_description
1 polymer ?
#
loop_
_entity_poly.entity_id
_entity_poly.type
_entity_poly.pdbx_seq_one_letter_code
_entity_poly.pdbx_strand_id
1 'polypeptide(L)'
;AVIHDLINDARFPTDLEQEVVTAFQDLRAEFVAVRSSATAEDSSIASWAGELESYLNTTEATLIENIKKCWASLFTPRAIVYRNEKGMCDTHVSVAVVVQKMVQSEVSGIIFTVHPVTKDVNQMIIEACWGLGELIVGGMVTPDSYVVDKRDGREIDVNVSEQEEMLVRGANGNGMVPVPSEKKGQQKLTSEQRREIGDLC
;
A
#
# COMPACT_ATOMS: atom_id res chain seq x y z
N ALA A 1 5.92 12.46 -20.45
CA ALA A 1 6.03 13.88 -20.12
C ALA A 1 4.79 14.65 -20.56
N VAL A 2 4.50 14.85 -21.87
CA VAL A 2 3.43 15.75 -22.32
C VAL A 2 2.04 15.39 -21.79
N ILE A 3 1.60 14.13 -21.87
CA ILE A 3 0.26 13.73 -21.38
C ILE A 3 0.18 13.86 -19.86
N HIS A 4 1.21 13.44 -19.15
CA HIS A 4 1.33 13.56 -17.70
C HIS A 4 1.18 15.03 -17.26
N ASP A 5 1.86 15.96 -17.94
CA ASP A 5 1.83 17.38 -17.63
C ASP A 5 0.45 17.97 -17.97
N LEU A 6 -0.14 17.60 -19.11
CA LEU A 6 -1.50 18.01 -19.48
C LEU A 6 -2.55 17.62 -18.44
N ILE A 7 -2.46 16.42 -17.85
CA ILE A 7 -3.40 15.99 -16.82
C ILE A 7 -3.21 16.81 -15.55
N ASN A 8 -1.96 17.02 -15.14
CA ASN A 8 -1.65 17.78 -13.92
C ASN A 8 -2.02 19.26 -14.04
N ASP A 9 -1.89 19.84 -15.22
CA ASP A 9 -2.23 21.25 -15.48
C ASP A 9 -3.73 21.46 -15.77
N ALA A 10 -4.46 20.41 -16.15
CA ALA A 10 -5.87 20.50 -16.47
C ALA A 10 -6.69 21.01 -15.27
N ARG A 11 -7.67 21.88 -15.56
CA ARG A 11 -8.61 22.32 -14.53
C ARG A 11 -9.48 21.15 -14.09
N PHE A 12 -9.58 20.93 -12.78
CA PHE A 12 -10.51 19.95 -12.22
C PHE A 12 -11.96 20.47 -12.37
N PRO A 13 -12.93 19.63 -12.78
CA PRO A 13 -14.33 20.05 -12.87
C PRO A 13 -14.87 20.47 -11.50
N THR A 14 -15.52 21.64 -11.44
CA THR A 14 -15.91 22.24 -10.16
C THR A 14 -16.96 21.41 -9.40
N ASP A 15 -17.90 20.79 -10.12
CA ASP A 15 -18.90 19.90 -9.57
C ASP A 15 -18.27 18.66 -8.93
N LEU A 16 -17.34 18.03 -9.64
CA LEU A 16 -16.59 16.86 -9.14
C LEU A 16 -15.69 17.24 -7.95
N GLU A 17 -15.06 18.43 -7.99
CA GLU A 17 -14.24 18.92 -6.89
C GLU A 17 -15.07 19.06 -5.60
N GLN A 18 -16.25 19.62 -5.71
CA GLN A 18 -17.17 19.75 -4.57
C GLN A 18 -17.60 18.40 -3.99
N GLU A 19 -17.93 17.43 -4.85
CA GLU A 19 -18.28 16.08 -4.42
C GLU A 19 -17.12 15.39 -3.71
N VAL A 20 -15.91 15.46 -4.28
CA VAL A 20 -14.71 14.86 -3.70
C VAL A 20 -14.34 15.48 -2.35
N VAL A 21 -14.38 16.81 -2.24
CA VAL A 21 -14.10 17.50 -0.97
C VAL A 21 -15.15 17.17 0.09
N THR A 22 -16.42 17.12 -0.29
CA THR A 22 -17.50 16.72 0.63
C THR A 22 -17.28 15.30 1.15
N ALA A 23 -16.99 14.35 0.26
CA ALA A 23 -16.70 12.97 0.63
C ALA A 23 -15.45 12.84 1.53
N PHE A 24 -14.42 13.65 1.27
CA PHE A 24 -13.24 13.70 2.15
C PHE A 24 -13.61 14.18 3.56
N GLN A 25 -14.42 15.24 3.68
CA GLN A 25 -14.86 15.76 4.97
C GLN A 25 -15.70 14.75 5.75
N ASP A 26 -16.53 13.96 5.05
CA ASP A 26 -17.34 12.90 5.66
C ASP A 26 -16.49 11.74 6.23
N LEU A 27 -15.29 11.51 5.70
CA LEU A 27 -14.34 10.54 6.25
C LEU A 27 -13.85 10.94 7.66
N ARG A 28 -13.98 12.20 8.04
CA ARG A 28 -13.48 12.76 9.32
C ARG A 28 -12.03 12.35 9.58
N ALA A 29 -11.21 12.45 8.55
CA ALA A 29 -9.81 12.08 8.58
C ALA A 29 -8.94 13.32 8.37
N GLU A 30 -7.91 13.48 9.19
CA GLU A 30 -6.90 14.54 8.98
C GLU A 30 -6.04 14.23 7.76
N PHE A 31 -5.74 12.94 7.55
CA PHE A 31 -4.91 12.45 6.46
C PHE A 31 -5.55 11.25 5.77
N VAL A 32 -5.38 11.20 4.47
CA VAL A 32 -5.81 10.08 3.63
C VAL A 32 -4.66 9.59 2.75
N ALA A 33 -4.76 8.34 2.31
CA ALA A 33 -3.99 7.80 1.20
C ALA A 33 -4.83 7.96 -0.08
N VAL A 34 -4.24 8.57 -1.10
CA VAL A 34 -4.82 8.65 -2.45
C VAL A 34 -4.11 7.60 -3.30
N ARG A 35 -4.84 6.59 -3.75
CA ARG A 35 -4.29 5.39 -4.37
C ARG A 35 -4.87 5.19 -5.76
N SER A 36 -4.03 4.95 -6.74
CA SER A 36 -4.48 4.51 -8.06
C SER A 36 -4.96 3.06 -8.03
N SER A 37 -5.97 2.75 -8.82
CA SER A 37 -6.48 1.41 -9.05
C SER A 37 -6.81 1.27 -10.55
N ALA A 38 -6.01 0.49 -11.27
CA ALA A 38 -6.22 0.30 -12.71
C ALA A 38 -7.34 -0.69 -12.97
N THR A 39 -8.19 -0.42 -13.96
CA THR A 39 -9.28 -1.33 -14.36
C THR A 39 -8.78 -2.69 -14.88
N ALA A 40 -7.50 -2.79 -15.21
CA ALA A 40 -6.84 -4.01 -15.66
C ALA A 40 -5.99 -4.68 -14.57
N GLU A 41 -6.05 -4.21 -13.32
CA GLU A 41 -5.15 -4.65 -12.23
C GLU A 41 -5.33 -6.14 -11.88
N ASP A 42 -6.56 -6.62 -11.89
CA ASP A 42 -6.89 -8.03 -11.59
C ASP A 42 -7.01 -8.90 -12.85
N SER A 43 -6.44 -8.47 -13.97
CA SER A 43 -6.46 -9.29 -15.17
C SER A 43 -5.48 -10.48 -15.04
N SER A 44 -5.81 -11.59 -15.66
CA SER A 44 -4.92 -12.78 -15.72
C SER A 44 -3.58 -12.51 -16.42
N ILE A 45 -3.45 -11.35 -17.07
CA ILE A 45 -2.29 -10.96 -17.88
C ILE A 45 -1.34 -10.02 -17.14
N ALA A 46 -1.85 -9.17 -16.24
CA ALA A 46 -1.07 -8.11 -15.65
C ALA A 46 -1.53 -7.75 -14.23
N SER A 47 -0.60 -7.73 -13.28
CA SER A 47 -0.88 -7.42 -11.88
C SER A 47 -0.93 -5.92 -11.58
N TRP A 48 -0.26 -5.06 -12.35
CA TRP A 48 -0.07 -3.62 -12.11
C TRP A 48 0.52 -3.25 -10.74
N ALA A 49 0.86 -4.21 -9.90
CA ALA A 49 1.42 -3.97 -8.58
C ALA A 49 2.73 -3.17 -8.68
N GLY A 50 2.78 -2.00 -8.04
CA GLY A 50 3.94 -1.13 -8.05
C GLY A 50 4.14 -0.28 -9.31
N GLU A 51 3.27 -0.41 -10.32
CA GLU A 51 3.40 0.33 -11.59
C GLU A 51 2.79 1.73 -11.56
N LEU A 52 1.79 1.93 -10.71
CA LEU A 52 1.09 3.20 -10.53
C LEU A 52 1.45 3.85 -9.20
N GLU A 53 1.06 5.11 -9.03
CA GLU A 53 1.45 5.92 -7.87
C GLU A 53 0.39 5.90 -6.76
N SER A 54 0.86 6.06 -5.53
CA SER A 54 0.03 6.29 -4.33
C SER A 54 0.62 7.46 -3.53
N TYR A 55 -0.23 8.33 -3.03
CA TYR A 55 0.16 9.52 -2.26
C TYR A 55 -0.39 9.41 -0.86
N LEU A 56 0.50 9.25 0.11
CA LEU A 56 0.18 9.13 1.52
C LEU A 56 0.17 10.52 2.19
N ASN A 57 -0.41 10.60 3.38
CA ASN A 57 -0.51 11.84 4.16
C ASN A 57 -1.13 13.02 3.39
N THR A 58 -2.04 12.72 2.47
CA THR A 58 -2.78 13.71 1.71
C THR A 58 -3.77 14.43 2.62
N THR A 59 -3.76 15.75 2.59
CA THR A 59 -4.72 16.62 3.28
C THR A 59 -5.74 17.17 2.31
N GLU A 60 -6.80 17.83 2.79
CA GLU A 60 -7.79 18.49 1.94
C GLU A 60 -7.13 19.43 0.92
N ALA A 61 -6.10 20.19 1.35
CA ALA A 61 -5.40 21.13 0.48
C ALA A 61 -4.62 20.49 -0.69
N THR A 62 -4.18 19.24 -0.54
CA THR A 62 -3.41 18.51 -1.54
C THR A 62 -4.21 17.40 -2.23
N LEU A 63 -5.48 17.21 -1.85
CA LEU A 63 -6.32 16.11 -2.30
C LEU A 63 -6.50 16.08 -3.83
N ILE A 64 -6.96 17.18 -4.40
CA ILE A 64 -7.26 17.29 -5.84
C ILE A 64 -5.98 17.14 -6.67
N GLU A 65 -4.88 17.73 -6.21
CA GLU A 65 -3.59 17.58 -6.87
C GLU A 65 -3.15 16.11 -6.90
N ASN A 66 -3.25 15.41 -5.78
CA ASN A 66 -2.84 14.00 -5.68
C ASN A 66 -3.76 13.06 -6.47
N ILE A 67 -5.06 13.36 -6.57
CA ILE A 67 -5.97 12.64 -7.47
C ILE A 67 -5.52 12.77 -8.92
N LYS A 68 -5.20 13.98 -9.38
CA LYS A 68 -4.70 14.22 -10.73
C LYS A 68 -3.38 13.49 -10.99
N LYS A 69 -2.48 13.49 -10.02
CA LYS A 69 -1.21 12.73 -10.10
C LYS A 69 -1.45 11.23 -10.20
N CYS A 70 -2.43 10.66 -9.49
CA CYS A 70 -2.83 9.26 -9.64
C CYS A 70 -3.30 8.96 -11.06
N TRP A 71 -4.14 9.81 -11.67
CA TRP A 71 -4.54 9.63 -13.07
C TRP A 71 -3.36 9.76 -14.03
N ALA A 72 -2.48 10.73 -13.79
CA ALA A 72 -1.29 10.97 -14.61
C ALA A 72 -0.26 9.82 -14.53
N SER A 73 -0.28 9.03 -13.44
CA SER A 73 0.66 7.93 -13.23
C SER A 73 0.57 6.83 -14.29
N LEU A 74 -0.58 6.69 -14.96
CA LEU A 74 -0.75 5.79 -16.11
C LEU A 74 0.17 6.13 -17.30
N PHE A 75 0.65 7.36 -17.37
CA PHE A 75 1.48 7.90 -18.45
C PHE A 75 2.92 8.17 -18.03
N THR A 76 3.37 7.58 -16.92
CA THR A 76 4.78 7.56 -16.54
C THR A 76 5.57 6.64 -17.49
N PRO A 77 6.88 6.85 -17.67
CA PRO A 77 7.72 5.97 -18.48
C PRO A 77 7.61 4.50 -18.04
N ARG A 78 7.57 4.25 -16.74
CA ARG A 78 7.43 2.90 -16.16
C ARG A 78 6.12 2.24 -16.59
N ALA A 79 4.98 2.93 -16.41
CA ALA A 79 3.68 2.41 -16.78
C ALA A 79 3.55 2.16 -18.30
N ILE A 80 4.14 3.04 -19.13
CA ILE A 80 4.14 2.86 -20.58
C ILE A 80 4.97 1.66 -21.00
N VAL A 81 6.18 1.47 -20.44
CA VAL A 81 7.04 0.31 -20.72
C VAL A 81 6.33 -0.97 -20.30
N TYR A 82 5.76 -1.00 -19.09
CA TYR A 82 5.00 -2.16 -18.58
C TYR A 82 3.84 -2.55 -19.51
N ARG A 83 3.04 -1.58 -19.97
CA ARG A 83 1.95 -1.83 -20.93
C ARG A 83 2.46 -2.43 -22.24
N ASN A 84 3.58 -1.92 -22.73
CA ASN A 84 4.19 -2.45 -23.97
C ASN A 84 4.67 -3.89 -23.79
N GLU A 85 5.35 -4.20 -22.70
CA GLU A 85 5.84 -5.56 -22.38
C GLU A 85 4.70 -6.57 -22.21
N LYS A 86 3.55 -6.11 -21.70
CA LYS A 86 2.35 -6.94 -21.53
C LYS A 86 1.45 -7.00 -22.77
N GLY A 87 1.83 -6.36 -23.87
CA GLY A 87 1.03 -6.32 -25.09
C GLY A 87 -0.28 -5.54 -24.94
N MET A 88 -0.33 -4.58 -24.02
CA MET A 88 -1.54 -3.81 -23.67
C MET A 88 -1.55 -2.40 -24.28
N CYS A 89 -0.74 -2.13 -25.30
CA CYS A 89 -0.67 -0.80 -25.92
C CYS A 89 -2.01 -0.35 -26.49
N ASP A 90 -2.75 -1.25 -27.12
CA ASP A 90 -4.05 -1.00 -27.74
C ASP A 90 -5.23 -1.26 -26.78
N THR A 91 -4.94 -1.66 -25.53
CA THR A 91 -5.98 -1.92 -24.52
C THR A 91 -6.35 -0.61 -23.83
N HIS A 92 -7.64 -0.31 -23.76
CA HIS A 92 -8.12 0.81 -22.97
C HIS A 92 -7.98 0.49 -21.47
N VAL A 93 -7.10 1.20 -20.79
CA VAL A 93 -6.89 1.10 -19.34
C VAL A 93 -7.27 2.43 -18.71
N SER A 94 -8.18 2.37 -17.76
CA SER A 94 -8.57 3.52 -16.93
C SER A 94 -8.03 3.36 -15.52
N VAL A 95 -7.83 4.48 -14.82
CA VAL A 95 -7.42 4.49 -13.42
C VAL A 95 -8.53 5.10 -12.60
N ALA A 96 -9.11 4.29 -11.72
CA ALA A 96 -9.90 4.77 -10.60
C ALA A 96 -8.97 5.28 -9.49
N VAL A 97 -9.47 6.16 -8.64
CA VAL A 97 -8.73 6.66 -7.50
C VAL A 97 -9.50 6.34 -6.22
N VAL A 98 -8.82 5.66 -5.30
CA VAL A 98 -9.36 5.35 -3.98
C VAL A 98 -8.78 6.34 -2.98
N VAL A 99 -9.65 7.07 -2.28
CA VAL A 99 -9.29 7.95 -1.18
C VAL A 99 -9.60 7.22 0.12
N GLN A 100 -8.57 6.80 0.83
CA GLN A 100 -8.67 5.94 2.00
C GLN A 100 -8.13 6.64 3.24
N LYS A 101 -8.87 6.61 4.34
CA LYS A 101 -8.40 7.11 5.64
C LYS A 101 -7.09 6.45 6.03
N MET A 102 -6.10 7.26 6.40
CA MET A 102 -4.82 6.77 6.91
C MET A 102 -4.98 6.18 8.31
N VAL A 103 -4.44 4.98 8.50
CA VAL A 103 -4.32 4.34 9.80
C VAL A 103 -2.94 4.66 10.39
N GLN A 104 -2.92 5.14 11.63
CA GLN A 104 -1.68 5.32 12.39
C GLN A 104 -1.29 3.98 13.01
N SER A 105 -0.62 3.13 12.24
CA SER A 105 -0.28 1.78 12.66
C SER A 105 0.92 1.76 13.60
N GLU A 106 0.82 0.97 14.68
CA GLU A 106 1.96 0.60 15.52
C GLU A 106 2.75 -0.56 14.91
N VAL A 107 2.03 -1.46 14.24
CA VAL A 107 2.56 -2.59 13.49
C VAL A 107 1.93 -2.61 12.11
N SER A 108 2.73 -2.81 11.10
CA SER A 108 2.29 -2.99 9.71
C SER A 108 2.85 -4.28 9.13
N GLY A 109 2.20 -4.82 8.11
CA GLY A 109 2.66 -6.08 7.53
C GLY A 109 2.20 -6.31 6.10
N ILE A 110 2.72 -7.38 5.53
CA ILE A 110 2.35 -7.94 4.23
C ILE A 110 1.94 -9.39 4.44
N ILE A 111 0.92 -9.82 3.73
CA ILE A 111 0.48 -11.22 3.77
C ILE A 111 0.53 -11.80 2.36
N PHE A 112 1.21 -12.93 2.23
CA PHE A 112 1.18 -13.74 1.04
C PHE A 112 0.26 -14.93 1.31
N THR A 113 -0.91 -14.95 0.68
CA THR A 113 -1.92 -16.00 0.85
C THR A 113 -1.54 -17.34 0.18
N VAL A 114 -0.45 -17.36 -0.56
CA VAL A 114 0.23 -18.55 -1.10
C VAL A 114 1.72 -18.39 -0.79
N HIS A 115 2.36 -19.44 -0.33
CA HIS A 115 3.79 -19.37 0.01
C HIS A 115 4.61 -18.98 -1.24
N PRO A 116 5.31 -17.81 -1.25
CA PRO A 116 5.88 -17.24 -2.48
C PRO A 116 7.01 -18.08 -3.08
N VAL A 117 7.71 -18.86 -2.27
CA VAL A 117 8.83 -19.72 -2.72
C VAL A 117 8.35 -21.13 -3.07
N THR A 118 7.68 -21.81 -2.15
CA THR A 118 7.25 -23.22 -2.34
C THR A 118 6.00 -23.36 -3.20
N LYS A 119 5.24 -22.25 -3.39
CA LYS A 119 3.94 -22.22 -4.09
C LYS A 119 2.87 -23.09 -3.42
N ASP A 120 3.05 -23.43 -2.14
CA ASP A 120 2.05 -24.18 -1.38
C ASP A 120 0.84 -23.27 -1.09
N VAL A 121 -0.30 -23.64 -1.62
CA VAL A 121 -1.57 -22.90 -1.48
C VAL A 121 -2.20 -23.06 -0.09
N ASN A 122 -1.75 -24.04 0.70
CA ASN A 122 -2.20 -24.27 2.07
C ASN A 122 -1.37 -23.49 3.10
N GLN A 123 -0.33 -22.81 2.66
CA GLN A 123 0.53 -22.01 3.54
C GLN A 123 0.41 -20.54 3.17
N MET A 124 0.34 -19.70 4.19
CA MET A 124 0.50 -18.26 4.05
C MET A 124 1.73 -17.79 4.82
N ILE A 125 2.31 -16.68 4.35
CA ILE A 125 3.37 -15.98 5.07
C ILE A 125 2.82 -14.62 5.51
N ILE A 126 2.98 -14.33 6.79
CA ILE A 126 2.70 -13.02 7.37
C ILE A 126 4.04 -12.39 7.72
N GLU A 127 4.33 -11.23 7.15
CA GLU A 127 5.51 -10.43 7.48
C GLU A 127 5.06 -9.19 8.25
N ALA A 128 5.76 -8.80 9.32
CA ALA A 128 5.37 -7.67 10.16
C ALA A 128 6.58 -6.85 10.64
N CYS A 129 6.39 -5.53 10.72
CA CYS A 129 7.38 -4.61 11.28
C CYS A 129 6.72 -3.57 12.20
N TRP A 130 7.50 -2.98 13.10
CA TRP A 130 7.07 -1.81 13.86
C TRP A 130 6.94 -0.59 12.96
N GLY A 131 5.87 0.18 13.18
CA GLY A 131 5.61 1.46 12.50
C GLY A 131 4.82 1.32 11.20
N LEU A 132 4.96 2.30 10.31
CA LEU A 132 4.19 2.41 9.07
C LEU A 132 4.69 1.43 8.00
N GLY A 133 3.74 0.93 7.20
CA GLY A 133 3.97 -0.11 6.18
C GLY A 133 4.90 0.26 5.03
N GLU A 134 5.23 1.53 4.86
CA GLU A 134 6.20 1.98 3.84
C GLU A 134 7.57 1.31 4.00
N LEU A 135 7.99 1.03 5.25
CA LEU A 135 9.28 0.37 5.52
C LEU A 135 9.33 -1.05 4.95
N ILE A 136 8.29 -1.83 5.20
CA ILE A 136 8.25 -3.23 4.75
C ILE A 136 8.03 -3.33 3.25
N VAL A 137 7.14 -2.49 2.68
CA VAL A 137 6.90 -2.42 1.23
C VAL A 137 8.14 -1.96 0.48
N GLY A 138 8.89 -1.02 1.05
CA GLY A 138 10.15 -0.50 0.48
C GLY A 138 11.36 -1.40 0.68
N GLY A 139 11.22 -2.53 1.41
CA GLY A 139 12.35 -3.43 1.72
C GLY A 139 13.43 -2.79 2.59
N MET A 140 13.07 -1.77 3.37
CA MET A 140 14.00 -0.99 4.20
C MET A 140 14.20 -1.59 5.60
N VAL A 141 13.48 -2.65 5.94
CA VAL A 141 13.54 -3.33 7.22
C VAL A 141 13.48 -4.84 7.00
N THR A 142 14.16 -5.60 7.86
CA THR A 142 13.95 -7.06 7.95
C THR A 142 12.76 -7.31 8.86
N PRO A 143 11.62 -7.80 8.34
CA PRO A 143 10.43 -8.03 9.14
C PRO A 143 10.54 -9.31 9.99
N ASP A 144 9.63 -9.46 10.95
CA ASP A 144 9.28 -10.79 11.43
C ASP A 144 8.58 -11.56 10.32
N SER A 145 8.79 -12.86 10.26
CA SER A 145 8.13 -13.73 9.29
C SER A 145 7.46 -14.89 10.03
N TYR A 146 6.20 -15.12 9.71
CA TYR A 146 5.37 -16.18 10.29
C TYR A 146 4.78 -17.02 9.16
N VAL A 147 5.11 -18.32 9.12
CA VAL A 147 4.51 -19.28 8.19
C VAL A 147 3.38 -19.99 8.89
N VAL A 148 2.17 -19.89 8.35
CA VAL A 148 0.96 -20.45 8.96
C VAL A 148 0.28 -21.42 7.98
N ASP A 149 -0.15 -22.58 8.50
CA ASP A 149 -1.00 -23.52 7.76
C ASP A 149 -2.44 -23.00 7.77
N LYS A 150 -2.99 -22.78 6.58
CA LYS A 150 -4.35 -22.21 6.41
C LYS A 150 -5.47 -23.16 6.83
N ARG A 151 -5.18 -24.46 6.90
CA ARG A 151 -6.20 -25.50 7.18
C ARG A 151 -6.59 -25.57 8.64
N ASP A 152 -5.65 -25.28 9.53
CA ASP A 152 -5.82 -25.41 10.98
C ASP A 152 -5.28 -24.20 11.78
N GLY A 153 -4.73 -23.18 11.10
CA GLY A 153 -4.15 -21.99 11.73
C GLY A 153 -2.85 -22.26 12.50
N ARG A 154 -2.22 -23.44 12.31
CA ARG A 154 -1.00 -23.80 13.01
C ARG A 154 0.20 -23.02 12.48
N GLU A 155 0.99 -22.47 13.38
CA GLU A 155 2.28 -21.86 13.07
C GLU A 155 3.30 -22.95 12.69
N ILE A 156 3.80 -22.91 11.46
CA ILE A 156 4.81 -23.82 10.93
C ILE A 156 6.20 -23.33 11.27
N ASP A 157 6.42 -22.01 11.09
CA ASP A 157 7.70 -21.35 11.34
C ASP A 157 7.48 -19.92 11.84
N VAL A 158 8.36 -19.48 12.75
CA VAL A 158 8.35 -18.14 13.33
C VAL A 158 9.77 -17.62 13.37
N ASN A 159 10.05 -16.59 12.60
CA ASN A 159 11.33 -15.92 12.60
C ASN A 159 11.15 -14.47 13.08
N VAL A 160 11.78 -14.14 14.22
CA VAL A 160 11.72 -12.80 14.83
C VAL A 160 12.99 -12.05 14.50
N SER A 161 12.84 -10.86 13.92
CA SER A 161 13.96 -9.99 13.56
C SER A 161 14.09 -8.82 14.53
N GLU A 162 15.31 -8.45 14.86
CA GLU A 162 15.57 -7.24 15.62
C GLU A 162 15.36 -6.02 14.70
N GLN A 163 14.61 -5.02 15.20
CA GLN A 163 14.34 -3.78 14.47
C GLN A 163 14.81 -2.58 15.26
N GLU A 164 15.74 -1.81 14.68
CA GLU A 164 16.38 -0.66 15.32
C GLU A 164 15.57 0.63 15.18
N GLU A 165 14.97 0.85 14.02
CA GLU A 165 14.23 2.06 13.67
C GLU A 165 12.86 1.73 13.10
N MET A 166 11.90 2.61 13.31
CA MET A 166 10.55 2.52 12.75
C MET A 166 10.12 3.83 12.12
N LEU A 167 9.30 3.76 11.09
CA LEU A 167 8.71 4.92 10.46
C LEU A 167 7.41 5.29 11.18
N VAL A 168 7.32 6.52 11.62
CA VAL A 168 6.12 7.06 12.26
C VAL A 168 5.69 8.36 11.61
N ARG A 169 4.43 8.72 11.75
CA ARG A 169 3.97 10.03 11.34
C ARG A 169 4.41 11.08 12.36
N GLY A 170 5.06 12.12 11.88
CA GLY A 170 5.37 13.33 12.62
C GLY A 170 4.52 14.52 12.14
N ALA A 171 4.71 15.67 12.76
CA ALA A 171 4.00 16.91 12.42
C ALA A 171 4.26 17.39 10.97
N ASN A 172 5.43 17.10 10.42
CA ASN A 172 5.87 17.54 9.09
C ASN A 172 5.96 16.38 8.08
N GLY A 173 5.23 15.29 8.29
CA GLY A 173 5.29 14.08 7.47
C GLY A 173 5.88 12.89 8.21
N ASN A 174 6.13 11.80 7.48
CA ASN A 174 6.70 10.59 8.07
C ASN A 174 8.19 10.77 8.38
N GLY A 175 8.64 10.23 9.51
CA GLY A 175 10.03 10.29 9.95
C GLY A 175 10.47 9.01 10.63
N MET A 176 11.76 8.70 10.52
CA MET A 176 12.38 7.58 11.21
C MET A 176 12.62 7.93 12.67
N VAL A 177 12.25 7.03 13.58
CA VAL A 177 12.53 7.13 15.01
C VAL A 177 13.07 5.80 15.53
N PRO A 178 13.91 5.82 16.58
CA PRO A 178 14.36 4.57 17.20
C PRO A 178 13.20 3.74 17.73
N VAL A 179 13.24 2.43 17.55
CA VAL A 179 12.34 1.51 18.25
C VAL A 179 12.72 1.51 19.73
N PRO A 180 11.75 1.61 20.67
CA PRO A 180 12.02 1.51 22.09
C PRO A 180 12.82 0.23 22.41
N SER A 181 13.82 0.34 23.28
CA SER A 181 14.77 -0.74 23.53
C SER A 181 14.09 -2.05 23.96
N GLU A 182 12.99 -1.93 24.70
CA GLU A 182 12.18 -3.06 25.14
C GLU A 182 11.43 -3.76 24.00
N LYS A 183 11.20 -3.10 22.86
CA LYS A 183 10.46 -3.65 21.72
C LYS A 183 11.36 -4.21 20.61
N LYS A 184 12.64 -3.86 20.55
CA LYS A 184 13.52 -4.16 19.42
C LYS A 184 13.52 -5.62 18.97
N GLY A 185 13.67 -6.54 19.91
CA GLY A 185 13.72 -7.98 19.66
C GLY A 185 12.38 -8.70 19.97
N GLN A 186 11.30 -7.97 20.25
CA GLN A 186 9.99 -8.57 20.50
C GLN A 186 9.28 -8.93 19.20
N GLN A 187 8.45 -9.97 19.28
CA GLN A 187 7.49 -10.29 18.20
C GLN A 187 6.56 -9.13 17.95
N LYS A 188 6.36 -8.78 16.67
CA LYS A 188 5.49 -7.69 16.24
C LYS A 188 4.01 -8.04 16.32
N LEU A 189 3.68 -9.32 16.19
CA LEU A 189 2.32 -9.83 16.26
C LEU A 189 2.20 -10.93 17.33
N THR A 190 1.14 -10.88 18.12
CA THR A 190 0.76 -11.98 19.02
C THR A 190 0.20 -13.17 18.24
N SER A 191 0.17 -14.36 18.85
CA SER A 191 -0.46 -15.55 18.22
C SER A 191 -1.94 -15.34 17.94
N GLU A 192 -2.65 -14.57 18.77
CA GLU A 192 -4.06 -14.23 18.56
C GLU A 192 -4.24 -13.34 17.32
N GLN A 193 -3.44 -12.29 17.20
CA GLN A 193 -3.46 -11.40 16.02
C GLN A 193 -3.14 -12.15 14.73
N ARG A 194 -2.16 -13.05 14.75
CA ARG A 194 -1.83 -13.89 13.59
C ARG A 194 -2.98 -14.81 13.20
N ARG A 195 -3.72 -15.34 14.18
CA ARG A 195 -4.92 -16.15 13.91
C ARG A 195 -6.03 -15.32 13.30
N GLU A 196 -6.36 -14.14 13.89
CA GLU A 196 -7.36 -13.24 13.35
C GLU A 196 -7.06 -12.84 11.90
N ILE A 197 -5.78 -12.53 11.61
CA ILE A 197 -5.32 -12.23 10.26
C ILE A 197 -5.51 -13.44 9.33
N GLY A 198 -5.19 -14.64 9.82
CA GLY A 198 -5.36 -15.88 9.07
C GLY A 198 -6.81 -16.17 8.71
N ASP A 199 -7.74 -15.87 9.61
CA ASP A 199 -9.18 -16.06 9.40
C ASP A 199 -9.75 -15.11 8.35
N LEU A 200 -9.05 -14.01 8.02
CA LEU A 200 -9.42 -13.05 6.98
C LEU A 200 -8.90 -13.42 5.58
N CYS A 201 -7.96 -14.38 5.47
CA CYS A 201 -7.24 -14.75 4.23
C CYS A 201 -7.54 -16.16 3.77
#